data_a57bdf8a4e0b1dd8fb8f7b219f8bd097
#
_entry.id   a57bdf8a4e0b1dd8fb8f7b219f8bd097
#
_cell.length_a   1.000
_cell.length_b   1.000
_cell.length_c   1.000
_cell.angle_alpha   90.00
_cell.angle_beta   90.00
_cell.angle_gamma   90.00
#
_symmetry.space_group_name_H-M   'P 1'
#
loop_
_entity.id
_entity.type
_entity.pdbx_description
1 polymer ?
#
loop_
_entity_poly.entity_id
_entity_poly.type
_entity_poly.pdbx_seq_one_letter_code
_entity_poly.pdbx_strand_id
1 'polypeptide(L)'
;MPTINKKLSEPQKDITESETYIITKVEEVVTEKSKWEAIKVTLKSTNVNDENEYATMLWQSETIPSNSKLGSFIDAFNNFLKDENAGYDTDNWLNHKIRVKTWRNKDREIEVIS
;
A
#
# COMPACT_ATOMS: atom_id res chain seq x y z
N MET A 1 31.79 9.31 23.42
CA MET A 1 30.84 9.71 22.38
C MET A 1 29.97 8.52 21.99
N PRO A 2 28.66 8.68 21.94
CA PRO A 2 27.80 7.58 21.48
C PRO A 2 28.07 7.28 20.01
N THR A 3 28.19 6.00 19.71
CA THR A 3 28.36 5.53 18.34
C THR A 3 27.02 5.02 17.82
N ILE A 4 26.68 5.43 16.61
CA ILE A 4 25.46 4.95 15.96
C ILE A 4 25.75 3.57 15.38
N ASN A 5 25.09 2.56 15.91
CA ASN A 5 25.30 1.16 15.50
C ASN A 5 24.32 0.70 14.41
N LYS A 6 23.35 1.55 14.05
CA LYS A 6 22.37 1.23 13.01
C LYS A 6 22.81 1.78 11.68
N LYS A 7 22.69 0.97 10.64
CA LYS A 7 22.94 1.40 9.28
C LYS A 7 21.83 2.34 8.83
N LEU A 8 22.19 3.33 8.03
CA LEU A 8 21.20 4.10 7.32
C LEU A 8 20.48 3.15 6.36
N SER A 9 19.18 3.04 6.54
CA SER A 9 18.34 2.36 5.55
C SER A 9 17.80 3.42 4.60
N GLU A 10 17.86 3.13 3.30
CA GLU A 10 17.19 3.97 2.33
C GLU A 10 15.69 3.89 2.57
N PRO A 11 14.98 5.04 2.54
CA PRO A 11 13.53 5.00 2.64
C PRO A 11 12.97 4.21 1.45
N GLN A 12 12.03 3.32 1.74
CA GLN A 12 11.34 2.59 0.69
C GLN A 12 10.57 3.57 -0.21
N LYS A 13 10.64 3.35 -1.50
CA LYS A 13 9.94 4.18 -2.48
C LYS A 13 8.45 3.87 -2.44
N ASP A 14 7.64 4.91 -2.57
CA ASP A 14 6.20 4.74 -2.76
C ASP A 14 5.90 4.27 -4.19
N ILE A 15 4.73 3.70 -4.39
CA ILE A 15 4.25 3.26 -5.70
C ILE A 15 4.00 4.48 -6.60
N THR A 16 4.14 4.28 -7.90
CA THR A 16 3.97 5.36 -8.89
C THR A 16 2.92 5.00 -9.93
N GLU A 17 2.36 6.03 -10.55
CA GLU A 17 1.36 5.88 -11.61
C GLU A 17 1.90 5.08 -12.79
N SER A 18 1.00 4.37 -13.46
CA SER A 18 1.25 3.57 -14.68
C SER A 18 2.14 2.35 -14.47
N GLU A 19 2.44 2.00 -13.23
CA GLU A 19 3.25 0.84 -12.90
C GLU A 19 2.39 -0.28 -12.31
N THR A 20 2.90 -1.50 -12.43
CA THR A 20 2.24 -2.70 -11.90
C THR A 20 3.10 -3.33 -10.82
N TYR A 21 2.47 -3.72 -9.72
CA TYR A 21 3.15 -4.26 -8.54
C TYR A 21 2.46 -5.53 -8.06
N ILE A 22 3.21 -6.34 -7.29
CA ILE A 22 2.67 -7.47 -6.53
C ILE A 22 2.76 -7.13 -5.06
N ILE A 23 1.67 -7.30 -4.33
CA ILE A 23 1.66 -7.11 -2.88
C ILE A 23 2.31 -8.33 -2.24
N THR A 24 3.43 -8.11 -1.54
CA THR A 24 4.20 -9.20 -0.91
C THR A 24 3.99 -9.28 0.58
N LYS A 25 3.61 -8.17 1.22
CA LYS A 25 3.42 -8.13 2.67
C LYS A 25 2.44 -7.04 3.05
N VAL A 26 1.63 -7.31 4.06
CA VAL A 26 0.71 -6.32 4.65
C VAL A 26 0.89 -6.40 6.17
N GLU A 27 1.20 -5.26 6.79
CA GLU A 27 1.46 -5.18 8.23
C GLU A 27 0.69 -4.04 8.87
N GLU A 28 0.23 -4.27 10.09
CA GLU A 28 -0.25 -3.17 10.92
C GLU A 28 0.94 -2.48 11.58
N VAL A 29 0.97 -1.16 11.52
CA VAL A 29 2.01 -0.35 12.14
C VAL A 29 1.37 0.61 13.11
N VAL A 30 1.77 0.51 14.38
CA VAL A 30 1.35 1.44 15.42
C VAL A 30 2.53 2.34 15.73
N THR A 31 2.36 3.65 15.56
CA THR A 31 3.41 4.61 15.90
C THR A 31 3.03 5.37 17.17
N GLU A 32 3.98 5.58 18.07
CA GLU A 32 3.76 6.31 19.32
C GLU A 32 3.34 7.76 19.09
N LYS A 33 3.70 8.32 17.94
CA LYS A 33 3.44 9.72 17.61
C LYS A 33 2.13 9.93 16.86
N SER A 34 1.50 8.87 16.41
CA SER A 34 0.28 8.96 15.63
C SER A 34 -0.91 8.47 16.43
N LYS A 35 -1.99 9.22 16.37
CA LYS A 35 -3.31 8.87 16.87
C LYS A 35 -3.93 7.72 16.04
N TRP A 36 -3.46 7.52 14.83
CA TRP A 36 -4.04 6.57 13.88
C TRP A 36 -3.12 5.36 13.70
N GLU A 37 -3.75 4.19 13.58
CA GLU A 37 -3.05 3.00 13.13
C GLU A 37 -2.83 3.09 11.63
N ALA A 38 -1.74 2.52 11.15
CA ALA A 38 -1.43 2.47 9.74
C ALA A 38 -1.29 1.03 9.27
N ILE A 39 -1.60 0.80 8.01
CA ILE A 39 -1.32 -0.46 7.32
C ILE A 39 -0.16 -0.18 6.38
N LYS A 40 0.94 -0.89 6.55
CA LYS A 40 2.07 -0.84 5.63
C LYS A 40 1.95 -1.94 4.60
N VAL A 41 1.84 -1.56 3.35
CA VAL A 41 1.80 -2.50 2.22
C VAL A 41 3.16 -2.49 1.56
N THR A 42 3.80 -3.65 1.51
CA THR A 42 5.08 -3.85 0.82
C THR A 42 4.82 -4.51 -0.53
N LEU A 43 5.43 -3.97 -1.57
CA LEU A 43 5.17 -4.39 -2.94
C LEU A 43 6.48 -4.56 -3.70
N LYS A 44 6.44 -5.38 -4.73
CA LYS A 44 7.52 -5.51 -5.71
C LYS A 44 6.98 -5.18 -7.09
N SER A 45 7.79 -4.51 -7.90
CA SER A 45 7.46 -4.29 -9.30
C SER A 45 7.38 -5.62 -10.06
N THR A 46 6.46 -5.71 -11.01
CA THR A 46 6.39 -6.87 -11.92
C THR A 46 7.49 -6.84 -12.98
N ASN A 47 8.21 -5.74 -13.08
CA ASN A 47 9.36 -5.63 -13.98
C ASN A 47 10.54 -6.39 -13.37
N VAL A 48 11.01 -7.46 -14.04
CA VAL A 48 12.09 -8.32 -13.57
C VAL A 48 13.44 -7.59 -13.41
N ASN A 49 13.61 -6.46 -14.07
CA ASN A 49 14.81 -5.65 -13.96
C ASN A 49 14.78 -4.66 -12.79
N ASP A 50 13.64 -4.50 -12.15
CA ASP A 50 13.46 -3.63 -10.99
C ASP A 50 13.52 -4.47 -9.71
N GLU A 51 14.65 -4.41 -9.02
CA GLU A 51 14.88 -5.13 -7.78
C GLU A 51 14.49 -4.33 -6.53
N ASN A 52 13.99 -3.11 -6.70
CA ASN A 52 13.61 -2.27 -5.58
C ASN A 52 12.37 -2.80 -4.87
N GLU A 53 12.34 -2.59 -3.57
CA GLU A 53 11.16 -2.86 -2.76
C GLU A 53 10.39 -1.55 -2.59
N TYR A 54 9.09 -1.62 -2.78
CA TYR A 54 8.19 -0.48 -2.63
C TYR A 54 7.32 -0.67 -1.40
N ALA A 55 6.94 0.42 -0.77
CA ALA A 55 6.02 0.39 0.35
C ALA A 55 5.15 1.64 0.36
N THR A 56 3.92 1.47 0.77
CA THR A 56 3.01 2.58 0.99
C THR A 56 2.33 2.45 2.35
N MET A 57 2.14 3.58 3.02
CA MET A 57 1.47 3.64 4.32
C MET A 57 0.02 4.08 4.14
N LEU A 58 -0.88 3.24 4.62
CA LEU A 58 -2.32 3.48 4.52
C LEU A 58 -2.85 3.82 5.91
N TRP A 59 -3.12 5.10 6.16
CA TRP A 59 -3.57 5.55 7.47
C TRP A 59 -5.05 5.29 7.67
N GLN A 60 -5.38 4.65 8.80
CA GLN A 60 -6.75 4.39 9.20
C GLN A 60 -7.28 5.57 10.00
N SER A 61 -8.06 6.44 9.36
CA SER A 61 -8.77 7.53 10.02
C SER A 61 -10.19 7.10 10.39
N GLU A 62 -10.90 7.89 11.20
CA GLU A 62 -12.29 7.60 11.60
C GLU A 62 -13.20 7.41 10.38
N THR A 63 -13.00 8.21 9.36
CA THR A 63 -13.67 8.05 8.06
C THR A 63 -12.62 7.83 6.99
N ILE A 64 -12.87 6.90 6.09
CA ILE A 64 -11.93 6.54 5.03
C ILE A 64 -12.48 7.06 3.71
N PRO A 65 -12.00 8.21 3.20
CA PRO A 65 -12.42 8.68 1.89
C PRO A 65 -11.99 7.71 0.79
N SER A 66 -12.84 7.51 -0.20
CA SER A 66 -12.55 6.58 -1.31
C SER A 66 -11.33 6.98 -2.13
N ASN A 67 -10.99 8.27 -2.14
CA ASN A 67 -9.81 8.79 -2.83
C ASN A 67 -8.54 8.83 -1.96
N SER A 68 -8.61 8.35 -0.72
CA SER A 68 -7.42 8.18 0.13
C SER A 68 -6.63 6.95 -0.31
N LYS A 69 -5.39 6.83 0.18
CA LYS A 69 -4.58 5.64 -0.12
C LYS A 69 -5.28 4.37 0.34
N LEU A 70 -5.79 4.35 1.57
CA LEU A 70 -6.50 3.18 2.10
C LEU A 70 -7.81 2.94 1.35
N GLY A 71 -8.60 3.97 1.11
CA GLY A 71 -9.87 3.85 0.40
C GLY A 71 -9.70 3.31 -1.01
N SER A 72 -8.67 3.74 -1.72
CA SER A 72 -8.40 3.25 -3.09
C SER A 72 -8.08 1.75 -3.11
N PHE A 73 -7.34 1.24 -2.11
CA PHE A 73 -7.08 -0.19 -1.97
C PHE A 73 -8.35 -0.97 -1.64
N ILE A 74 -9.14 -0.49 -0.69
CA ILE A 74 -10.39 -1.14 -0.30
C ILE A 74 -11.33 -1.24 -1.50
N ASP A 75 -11.56 -0.14 -2.20
CA ASP A 75 -12.44 -0.12 -3.37
C ASP A 75 -11.96 -1.05 -4.48
N ALA A 76 -10.66 -1.07 -4.75
CA ALA A 76 -10.09 -1.92 -5.80
C ALA A 76 -10.34 -3.40 -5.51
N PHE A 77 -10.13 -3.84 -4.28
CA PHE A 77 -10.36 -5.23 -3.90
C PHE A 77 -11.84 -5.59 -3.79
N ASN A 78 -12.68 -4.67 -3.32
CA ASN A 78 -14.13 -4.88 -3.34
C ASN A 78 -14.63 -5.12 -4.77
N ASN A 79 -14.17 -4.33 -5.71
CA ASN A 79 -14.55 -4.47 -7.12
C ASN A 79 -14.02 -5.77 -7.74
N PHE A 80 -12.77 -6.10 -7.46
CA PHE A 80 -12.14 -7.30 -8.01
C PHE A 80 -12.79 -8.59 -7.48
N LEU A 81 -13.06 -8.64 -6.20
CA LEU A 81 -13.64 -9.81 -5.54
C LEU A 81 -15.16 -9.81 -5.58
N LYS A 82 -15.77 -8.75 -6.11
CA LYS A 82 -17.23 -8.59 -6.24
C LYS A 82 -17.95 -8.73 -4.90
N ASP A 83 -17.35 -8.18 -3.85
CA ASP A 83 -17.88 -8.20 -2.50
C ASP A 83 -17.61 -6.86 -1.84
N GLU A 84 -18.64 -6.19 -1.37
CA GLU A 84 -18.55 -4.86 -0.74
C GLU A 84 -17.70 -4.83 0.52
N ASN A 85 -17.39 -5.97 1.11
CA ASN A 85 -16.62 -6.07 2.35
C ASN A 85 -15.26 -6.72 2.17
N ALA A 86 -14.97 -7.31 1.03
CA ALA A 86 -13.74 -8.09 0.82
C ALA A 86 -12.47 -7.24 0.94
N GLY A 87 -12.53 -5.99 0.51
CA GLY A 87 -11.39 -5.07 0.58
C GLY A 87 -11.00 -4.66 2.00
N TYR A 88 -11.88 -4.84 2.97
CA TYR A 88 -11.56 -4.56 4.37
C TYR A 88 -10.72 -5.64 5.04
N ASP A 89 -10.61 -6.82 4.42
CA ASP A 89 -9.77 -7.90 4.91
C ASP A 89 -8.43 -7.89 4.16
N THR A 90 -7.38 -7.45 4.85
CA THR A 90 -6.05 -7.32 4.24
C THR A 90 -5.43 -8.65 3.84
N ASP A 91 -5.87 -9.77 4.40
CA ASP A 91 -5.43 -11.09 3.96
C ASP A 91 -5.81 -11.36 2.50
N ASN A 92 -6.87 -10.71 2.02
CA ASN A 92 -7.30 -10.80 0.62
C ASN A 92 -6.39 -10.02 -0.33
N TRP A 93 -5.49 -9.19 0.18
CA TRP A 93 -4.60 -8.35 -0.63
C TRP A 93 -3.30 -9.07 -1.02
N LEU A 94 -2.89 -10.05 -0.23
CA LEU A 94 -1.59 -10.72 -0.41
C LEU A 94 -1.51 -11.45 -1.75
N ASN A 95 -0.35 -11.33 -2.39
CA ASN A 95 -0.01 -12.01 -3.65
C ASN A 95 -0.83 -11.58 -4.88
N HIS A 96 -1.61 -10.53 -4.74
CA HIS A 96 -2.34 -9.96 -5.87
C HIS A 96 -1.49 -8.93 -6.61
N LYS A 97 -1.66 -8.89 -7.93
CA LYS A 97 -1.07 -7.86 -8.79
C LYS A 97 -2.01 -6.68 -8.86
N ILE A 98 -1.48 -5.49 -8.67
CA ILE A 98 -2.22 -4.25 -8.81
C ILE A 98 -1.56 -3.35 -9.85
N ARG A 99 -2.38 -2.57 -10.51
CA ARG A 99 -1.94 -1.52 -11.43
C ARG A 99 -2.34 -0.18 -10.87
N VAL A 100 -1.40 0.74 -10.77
CA VAL A 100 -1.67 2.09 -10.27
C VAL A 100 -2.09 2.96 -11.46
N LYS A 101 -3.36 3.34 -11.50
CA LYS A 101 -3.89 4.22 -12.57
C LYS A 101 -3.54 5.67 -12.30
N THR A 102 -3.89 6.15 -11.10
CA THR A 102 -3.51 7.47 -10.61
C THR A 102 -3.07 7.36 -9.16
N TRP A 103 -2.11 8.17 -8.76
CA TRP A 103 -1.62 8.19 -7.38
C TRP A 103 -1.31 9.62 -6.95
N ARG A 104 -2.33 10.47 -7.05
CA ARG A 104 -2.24 11.90 -6.71
C ARG A 104 -3.15 12.21 -5.55
N ASN A 105 -2.78 13.19 -4.74
CA ASN A 105 -3.65 13.66 -3.68
C ASN A 105 -5.04 14.02 -4.26
N LYS A 106 -6.10 13.48 -3.66
CA LYS A 106 -7.50 13.62 -4.07
C LYS A 106 -7.90 12.90 -5.36
N ASP A 107 -6.98 12.16 -5.98
CA ASP A 107 -7.29 11.41 -7.21
C ASP A 107 -6.44 10.16 -7.26
N ARG A 108 -6.74 9.22 -6.37
CA ARG A 108 -6.04 7.94 -6.31
C ARG A 108 -6.94 6.83 -6.78
N GLU A 109 -6.45 6.06 -7.74
CA GLU A 109 -7.16 4.90 -8.27
C GLU A 109 -6.17 3.78 -8.56
N ILE A 110 -6.47 2.59 -8.06
CA ILE A 110 -5.73 1.38 -8.40
C ILE A 110 -6.70 0.32 -8.90
N GLU A 111 -6.16 -0.63 -9.64
CA GLU A 111 -6.91 -1.76 -10.19
C GLU A 111 -6.21 -3.05 -9.80
N VAL A 112 -6.96 -4.02 -9.30
CA VAL A 112 -6.44 -5.38 -9.07
C VAL A 112 -6.57 -6.13 -10.39
N ILE A 113 -5.47 -6.63 -10.92
CA ILE A 113 -5.43 -7.28 -12.24
C ILE A 113 -5.29 -8.79 -12.19
N SER A 114 -4.85 -9.33 -11.07
CA SER A 114 -4.83 -10.80 -10.89
C SER A 114 -4.62 -11.25 -9.44
#